data_84499980504ba1c9b9d1d5dc36ea8d4d
#
_entry.id   84499980504ba1c9b9d1d5dc36ea8d4d
#
_cell.length_a   1.000
_cell.length_b   1.000
_cell.length_c   1.000
_cell.angle_alpha   90.00
_cell.angle_beta   90.00
_cell.angle_gamma   90.00
#
_symmetry.space_group_name_H-M   'P 1'
#
loop_
_entity.id
_entity.type
_entity.pdbx_description
1 polymer ?
#
loop_
_entity_poly.entity_id
_entity_poly.type
_entity_poly.pdbx_seq_one_letter_code
_entity_poly.pdbx_strand_id
1 'polypeptide(L)'
;MAQFVVQLRFDVTQTERRMEVRPAHREYLATLKAEGRLVAAGPFTDQTGALLVYDVADEAELRDILAKDPYTPAGVYELATLAEWQPLFPFS
;
A
#
# COMPACT_ATOMS: atom_id res chain seq x y z
N MET A 1 -15.14 10.40 2.82
CA MET A 1 -14.36 9.23 2.39
C MET A 1 -13.75 8.58 3.62
N ALA A 2 -13.60 7.28 3.60
CA ALA A 2 -13.01 6.56 4.71
C ALA A 2 -11.51 6.43 4.52
N GLN A 3 -10.75 6.56 5.61
CA GLN A 3 -9.31 6.31 5.56
C GLN A 3 -9.01 4.91 6.09
N PHE A 4 -8.12 4.21 5.38
CA PHE A 4 -7.71 2.85 5.74
C PHE A 4 -6.20 2.79 5.86
N VAL A 5 -5.74 2.07 6.87
CA VAL A 5 -4.32 1.77 7.06
C VAL A 5 -4.04 0.38 6.53
N VAL A 6 -3.03 0.26 5.67
CA VAL A 6 -2.58 -1.02 5.14
C VAL A 6 -1.11 -1.17 5.53
N GLN A 7 -0.80 -2.31 6.13
CA GLN A 7 0.58 -2.65 6.47
C GLN A 7 0.96 -3.91 5.71
N LEU A 8 2.03 -3.82 4.95
CA LEU A 8 2.58 -4.95 4.21
C LEU A 8 3.79 -5.50 4.94
N ARG A 9 3.93 -6.82 4.97
CA ARG A 9 5.16 -7.49 5.39
C ARG A 9 5.80 -8.09 4.16
N PHE A 10 7.04 -7.67 3.87
CA PHE A 10 7.73 -8.19 2.70
C PHE A 10 8.21 -9.62 2.92
N ASP A 11 8.07 -10.45 1.89
CA ASP A 11 8.61 -11.79 1.88
C ASP A 11 10.09 -11.70 1.51
N VAL A 12 10.96 -12.02 2.46
CA VAL A 12 12.41 -11.90 2.27
C VAL A 12 12.94 -12.84 1.19
N THR A 13 12.22 -13.94 0.92
CA THR A 13 12.60 -14.88 -0.14
C THR A 13 12.30 -14.32 -1.53
N GLN A 14 11.52 -13.24 -1.60
CA GLN A 14 11.11 -12.60 -2.85
C GLN A 14 11.72 -11.21 -3.03
N THR A 15 12.81 -10.91 -2.33
CA THR A 15 13.43 -9.58 -2.37
C THR A 15 13.83 -9.20 -3.80
N GLU A 16 14.42 -10.12 -4.54
CA GLU A 16 14.84 -9.87 -5.92
C GLU A 16 13.65 -9.55 -6.82
N ARG A 17 12.59 -10.35 -6.70
CA ARG A 17 11.35 -10.12 -7.44
C ARG A 17 10.72 -8.78 -7.06
N ARG A 18 10.73 -8.43 -5.78
CA ARG A 18 10.19 -7.16 -5.32
C ARG A 18 10.95 -5.99 -5.94
N MET A 19 12.27 -6.07 -6.02
CA MET A 19 13.10 -5.02 -6.63
C MET A 19 12.78 -4.85 -8.11
N GLU A 20 12.53 -5.95 -8.83
CA GLU A 20 12.16 -5.89 -10.25
C GLU A 20 10.82 -5.19 -10.46
N VAL A 21 9.85 -5.42 -9.58
CA VAL A 21 8.48 -4.92 -9.71
C VAL A 21 8.33 -3.53 -9.08
N ARG A 22 9.25 -3.14 -8.20
CA ARG A 22 9.15 -1.89 -7.43
C ARG A 22 8.92 -0.64 -8.28
N PRO A 23 9.57 -0.43 -9.44
CA PRO A 23 9.28 0.76 -10.24
C PRO A 23 7.83 0.84 -10.67
N ALA A 24 7.24 -0.28 -11.12
CA ALA A 24 5.84 -0.32 -11.53
C ALA A 24 4.91 -0.07 -10.34
N HIS A 25 5.22 -0.65 -9.16
CA HIS A 25 4.48 -0.42 -7.93
C HIS A 25 4.48 1.07 -7.56
N ARG A 26 5.64 1.71 -7.59
CA ARG A 26 5.76 3.13 -7.25
C ARG A 26 5.04 4.04 -8.24
N GLU A 27 5.04 3.68 -9.52
CA GLU A 27 4.29 4.41 -10.53
C GLU A 27 2.78 4.30 -10.29
N TYR A 28 2.32 3.11 -9.95
CA TYR A 28 0.92 2.88 -9.59
C TYR A 28 0.52 3.72 -8.37
N LEU A 29 1.35 3.75 -7.32
CA LEU A 29 1.10 4.57 -6.14
C LEU A 29 1.06 6.06 -6.48
N ALA A 30 1.93 6.52 -7.37
CA ALA A 30 1.94 7.92 -7.80
C ALA A 30 0.64 8.30 -8.49
N THR A 31 0.07 7.41 -9.29
CA THR A 31 -1.24 7.61 -9.91
C THR A 31 -2.33 7.74 -8.85
N LEU A 32 -2.34 6.86 -7.86
CA LEU A 32 -3.32 6.92 -6.77
C LEU A 32 -3.17 8.20 -5.96
N LYS A 33 -1.95 8.65 -5.74
CA LYS A 33 -1.68 9.90 -5.03
C LYS A 33 -2.25 11.09 -5.81
N ALA A 34 -2.02 11.12 -7.11
CA ALA A 34 -2.53 12.19 -7.98
C ALA A 34 -4.06 12.21 -8.00
N GLU A 35 -4.70 11.05 -7.86
CA GLU A 35 -6.16 10.93 -7.80
C GLU A 35 -6.76 11.24 -6.43
N GLY A 36 -5.92 11.48 -5.42
CA GLY A 36 -6.39 11.74 -4.06
C GLY A 36 -6.79 10.50 -3.29
N ARG A 37 -6.49 9.30 -3.80
CA ARG A 37 -6.85 8.03 -3.15
C ARG A 37 -5.75 7.47 -2.25
N LEU A 38 -4.53 7.98 -2.37
CA LEU A 38 -3.41 7.62 -1.50
C LEU A 38 -2.99 8.86 -0.70
N VAL A 39 -3.02 8.74 0.62
CA VAL A 39 -2.66 9.85 1.53
C VAL A 39 -1.16 9.85 1.81
N ALA A 40 -0.62 8.69 2.14
CA ALA A 40 0.79 8.51 2.47
C ALA A 40 1.20 7.07 2.21
N ALA A 41 2.47 6.85 1.88
CA ALA A 41 3.01 5.52 1.69
C ALA A 41 4.53 5.56 1.83
N GLY A 42 5.10 4.51 2.37
CA GLY A 42 6.55 4.38 2.45
C GLY A 42 6.96 3.07 3.09
N PRO A 43 8.16 2.57 2.75
CA PRO A 43 8.71 1.40 3.41
C PRO A 43 9.20 1.74 4.81
N PHE A 44 9.18 0.74 5.70
CA PHE A 44 9.88 0.88 6.97
C PHE A 44 11.39 0.95 6.72
N THR A 45 12.09 1.70 7.56
CA THR A 45 13.54 1.92 7.36
C THR A 45 14.36 0.63 7.48
N ASP A 46 13.83 -0.38 8.18
CA ASP A 46 14.48 -1.69 8.28
C ASP A 46 14.16 -2.62 7.09
N GLN A 47 13.37 -2.15 6.13
CA GLN A 47 13.00 -2.88 4.91
C GLN A 47 12.16 -4.13 5.16
N THR A 48 11.51 -4.25 6.32
CA THR A 48 10.68 -5.43 6.63
C THR A 48 9.28 -5.34 6.04
N GLY A 49 8.84 -4.14 5.66
CA GLY A 49 7.50 -3.93 5.14
C GLY A 49 7.26 -2.48 4.79
N ALA A 50 6.00 -2.12 4.65
CA ALA A 50 5.58 -0.77 4.28
C ALA A 50 4.27 -0.41 4.96
N LEU A 51 4.06 0.88 5.15
CA LEU A 51 2.80 1.45 5.63
C LEU A 51 2.21 2.29 4.51
N LEU A 52 0.92 2.09 4.24
CA LEU A 52 0.18 2.87 3.26
C LEU A 52 -1.13 3.32 3.89
N VAL A 53 -1.52 4.56 3.62
CA VAL A 53 -2.80 5.11 4.08
C VAL A 53 -3.59 5.55 2.87
N TYR A 54 -4.80 5.00 2.71
CA TYR A 54 -5.66 5.26 1.57
C TYR A 54 -6.90 6.03 2.01
N ASP A 55 -7.40 6.89 1.13
CA ASP A 55 -8.67 7.62 1.30
C ASP A 55 -9.61 7.16 0.19
N VAL A 56 -10.57 6.33 0.54
CA VAL A 56 -11.43 5.63 -0.42
C VAL A 56 -12.86 5.60 0.09
N ALA A 57 -13.79 5.20 -0.79
CA ALA A 57 -15.21 5.16 -0.43
C ALA A 57 -15.51 4.08 0.61
N ASP A 58 -14.90 2.90 0.45
CA ASP A 58 -15.15 1.74 1.31
C ASP A 58 -14.04 0.70 1.16
N GLU A 59 -14.15 -0.38 1.92
CA GLU A 59 -13.16 -1.46 1.89
C GLU A 59 -13.14 -2.17 0.53
N ALA A 60 -14.29 -2.26 -0.16
CA ALA A 60 -14.35 -2.91 -1.46
C ALA A 60 -13.48 -2.18 -2.49
N GLU A 61 -13.52 -0.85 -2.49
CA GLU A 61 -12.64 -0.05 -3.34
C GLU A 61 -11.16 -0.28 -3.00
N LEU A 62 -10.84 -0.33 -1.70
CA LEU A 62 -9.47 -0.57 -1.25
C LEU A 62 -8.97 -1.93 -1.73
N ARG A 63 -9.78 -2.97 -1.59
CA ARG A 63 -9.37 -4.31 -2.02
C ARG A 63 -9.15 -4.39 -3.53
N ASP A 64 -9.95 -3.66 -4.30
CA ASP A 64 -9.75 -3.56 -5.75
C ASP A 64 -8.42 -2.86 -6.07
N ILE A 65 -8.11 -1.78 -5.36
CA ILE A 65 -6.84 -1.06 -5.50
C ILE A 65 -5.66 -1.99 -5.20
N LEU A 66 -5.74 -2.73 -4.10
CA LEU A 66 -4.66 -3.66 -3.72
C LEU A 66 -4.49 -4.79 -4.73
N ALA A 67 -5.61 -5.29 -5.29
CA ALA A 67 -5.56 -6.36 -6.29
C ALA A 67 -4.83 -5.91 -7.56
N LYS A 68 -4.92 -4.64 -7.91
CA LYS A 68 -4.30 -4.07 -9.11
C LYS A 68 -2.88 -3.58 -8.89
N ASP A 69 -2.41 -3.54 -7.63
CA ASP A 69 -1.03 -3.17 -7.34
C ASP A 69 -0.09 -4.24 -7.90
N PRO A 70 0.94 -3.85 -8.67
CA PRO A 70 1.90 -4.81 -9.22
C PRO A 70 2.55 -5.75 -8.20
N TYR A 71 2.67 -5.33 -6.94
CA TYR A 71 3.19 -6.20 -5.88
C TYR A 71 2.28 -7.39 -5.60
N THR A 72 0.98 -7.28 -5.82
CA THR A 72 0.03 -8.32 -5.46
C THR A 72 0.17 -9.57 -6.34
N PRO A 73 0.09 -9.48 -7.70
CA PRO A 73 0.30 -10.67 -8.52
C PRO A 73 1.74 -11.20 -8.45
N ALA A 74 2.70 -10.34 -8.10
CA ALA A 74 4.08 -10.77 -7.95
C ALA A 74 4.31 -11.60 -6.69
N GLY A 75 3.40 -11.55 -5.71
CA GLY A 75 3.47 -12.38 -4.51
C GLY A 75 4.63 -12.02 -3.58
N VAL A 76 4.99 -10.73 -3.48
CA VAL A 76 6.19 -10.30 -2.77
C VAL A 76 5.93 -9.85 -1.33
N TYR A 77 4.67 -9.88 -0.88
CA TYR A 77 4.30 -9.44 0.48
C TYR A 77 3.15 -10.27 1.03
N GLU A 78 3.01 -10.20 2.36
CA GLU A 78 1.81 -10.63 3.08
C GLU A 78 1.09 -9.39 3.60
N LEU A 79 -0.23 -9.40 3.59
CA LEU A 79 -1.03 -8.33 4.16
C LEU A 79 -1.06 -8.51 5.69
N ALA A 80 -0.32 -7.65 6.40
CA ALA A 80 -0.22 -7.74 7.84
C ALA A 80 -1.39 -7.03 8.54
N THR A 81 -1.83 -5.90 7.98
CA THR A 81 -2.92 -5.10 8.55
C THR A 81 -3.73 -4.48 7.41
N LEU A 82 -5.05 -4.54 7.54
CA LEU A 82 -5.98 -3.75 6.75
C LEU A 82 -7.07 -3.33 7.72
N ALA A 83 -7.14 -2.04 8.02
CA ALA A 83 -8.10 -1.54 9.01
C ALA A 83 -8.57 -0.16 8.64
N GLU A 84 -9.86 0.09 8.82
CA GLU A 84 -10.36 1.46 8.74
C GLU A 84 -9.81 2.23 9.93
N TRP A 85 -9.39 3.47 9.68
CA TRP A 85 -8.69 4.29 10.66
C TRP A 85 -9.35 5.65 10.74
N GLN A 86 -9.58 6.08 11.96
CA GLN A 86 -10.12 7.43 12.21
C GLN A 86 -8.99 8.27 12.79
N PRO A 87 -8.27 9.06 11.97
CA PRO A 87 -7.15 9.83 12.48
C PRO A 87 -7.63 10.95 13.42
N LEU A 88 -7.05 10.96 14.61
CA LEU A 88 -7.27 12.05 15.55
C LEU A 88 -6.43 13.27 15.13
N PHE A 89 -5.21 13.02 14.67
CA PHE A 89 -4.32 14.02 14.10
C PHE A 89 -3.90 13.56 12.71
N PRO A 90 -4.61 13.99 11.66
CA PRO A 90 -4.36 13.48 10.31
C PRO A 90 -3.06 14.02 9.72
N PHE A 91 -2.59 13.34 8.69
CA PHE A 91 -1.51 13.87 7.86
C PHE A 91 -1.96 15.19 7.23
N SER A 92 -1.12 16.16 7.27
CA SER A 92 -1.45 17.50 6.76
C SER A 92 -1.31 17.61 5.25
#